data_105eee4d8731285d5a0147ba7488fcb6
#
_entry.id   105eee4d8731285d5a0147ba7488fcb6
#
_cell.length_a   1.000
_cell.length_b   1.000
_cell.length_c   1.000
_cell.angle_alpha   90.00
_cell.angle_beta   90.00
_cell.angle_gamma   90.00
#
_symmetry.space_group_name_H-M   'P 1'
#
loop_
_entity.id
_entity.type
_entity.pdbx_description
1 polymer ?
#
loop_
_entity_poly.entity_id
_entity_poly.type
_entity_poly.pdbx_seq_one_letter_code
_entity_poly.pdbx_strand_id
1 'polypeptide(L)'
;MKNSSAPPVGQQRMVQPVLGLMPQTQPNDVTCVQTCLAMALGVPVAQVVARYGDKALNQIALWHAIQECGIVANAFVYPPPVCRGWHFIAAPSLNMSGSEHQLLMHYEPDDGSQGITILDPAGEGKNVYQRDGSNLKSWHSLIWFNPGGSLDWPNGMDEGRRTQDSANTTGHL
;
A
#
# COMPACT_ATOMS: atom_id res chain seq x y z
N MET A 1 19.93 -13.98 -49.18
CA MET A 1 20.30 -13.14 -48.01
C MET A 1 19.02 -12.78 -47.28
N LYS A 2 18.78 -13.39 -46.11
CA LYS A 2 17.60 -13.11 -45.27
C LYS A 2 18.04 -12.16 -44.15
N ASN A 3 17.61 -10.90 -44.22
CA ASN A 3 17.79 -9.94 -43.12
C ASN A 3 16.86 -10.35 -42.00
N SER A 4 17.42 -10.90 -40.92
CA SER A 4 16.76 -11.07 -39.65
C SER A 4 16.93 -9.78 -38.85
N SER A 5 15.95 -8.91 -38.90
CA SER A 5 15.86 -7.77 -37.96
C SER A 5 15.34 -8.27 -36.62
N ALA A 6 16.18 -8.21 -35.60
CA ALA A 6 15.77 -8.47 -34.23
C ALA A 6 14.63 -7.48 -33.82
N PRO A 7 13.62 -7.93 -33.04
CA PRO A 7 12.58 -7.06 -32.57
C PRO A 7 13.16 -5.99 -31.64
N PRO A 8 12.59 -4.75 -31.61
CA PRO A 8 13.08 -3.70 -30.75
C PRO A 8 12.93 -4.11 -29.28
N VAL A 9 14.02 -3.91 -28.53
CA VAL A 9 14.10 -4.07 -27.08
C VAL A 9 12.93 -3.27 -26.46
N GLY A 10 12.13 -4.00 -25.66
CA GLY A 10 10.86 -3.52 -25.14
C GLY A 10 10.97 -2.11 -24.56
N GLN A 11 10.19 -1.21 -25.11
CA GLN A 11 9.90 0.06 -24.48
C GLN A 11 9.25 -0.25 -23.12
N GLN A 12 9.98 -0.01 -22.05
CA GLN A 12 9.41 0.02 -20.70
C GLN A 12 8.26 1.02 -20.74
N ARG A 13 7.04 0.48 -20.70
CA ARG A 13 5.84 1.30 -20.65
C ARG A 13 5.95 2.16 -19.41
N MET A 14 6.20 3.46 -19.56
CA MET A 14 6.23 4.38 -18.43
C MET A 14 4.88 4.29 -17.71
N VAL A 15 4.90 3.79 -16.49
CA VAL A 15 3.72 3.72 -15.64
C VAL A 15 3.37 5.14 -15.23
N GLN A 16 2.20 5.61 -15.64
CA GLN A 16 1.73 6.94 -15.29
C GLN A 16 1.17 6.97 -13.87
N PRO A 17 1.44 8.03 -13.09
CA PRO A 17 0.80 8.22 -11.79
C PRO A 17 -0.72 8.19 -11.90
N VAL A 18 -1.37 7.59 -10.92
CA VAL A 18 -2.83 7.56 -10.79
C VAL A 18 -3.22 8.40 -9.61
N LEU A 19 -3.78 9.59 -9.87
CA LEU A 19 -4.18 10.52 -8.80
C LEU A 19 -3.06 10.74 -7.76
N GLY A 20 -1.82 10.88 -8.24
CA GLY A 20 -0.63 11.12 -7.42
C GLY A 20 0.09 9.86 -6.93
N LEU A 21 -0.47 8.67 -7.09
CA LEU A 21 0.21 7.42 -6.74
C LEU A 21 0.80 6.73 -7.96
N MET A 22 2.01 6.16 -7.78
CA MET A 22 2.68 5.34 -8.80
C MET A 22 2.25 3.89 -8.65
N PRO A 23 1.50 3.31 -9.61
CA PRO A 23 1.15 1.89 -9.57
C PRO A 23 2.39 1.01 -9.54
N GLN A 24 2.37 -0.02 -8.71
CA GLN A 24 3.45 -1.00 -8.59
C GLN A 24 2.87 -2.40 -8.59
N THR A 25 3.69 -3.36 -8.99
CA THR A 25 3.34 -4.79 -9.03
C THR A 25 3.99 -5.51 -7.85
N GLN A 26 3.23 -6.36 -7.19
CA GLN A 26 3.74 -7.19 -6.09
C GLN A 26 4.79 -8.20 -6.61
N PRO A 27 5.92 -8.37 -5.91
CA PRO A 27 6.98 -9.28 -6.34
C PRO A 27 6.64 -10.77 -6.17
N ASN A 28 5.65 -11.10 -5.34
CA ASN A 28 5.14 -12.46 -5.15
C ASN A 28 3.67 -12.45 -4.73
N ASP A 29 3.04 -13.63 -4.62
CA ASP A 29 1.59 -13.77 -4.39
C ASP A 29 1.09 -13.33 -3.00
N VAL A 30 1.99 -12.99 -2.07
CA VAL A 30 1.63 -12.68 -0.68
C VAL A 30 2.04 -11.28 -0.22
N THR A 31 2.64 -10.46 -1.10
CA THR A 31 3.15 -9.11 -0.76
C THR A 31 2.22 -7.97 -1.21
N CYS A 32 0.93 -8.23 -1.39
CA CYS A 32 -0.03 -7.20 -1.78
C CYS A 32 -0.09 -6.03 -0.78
N VAL A 33 -0.01 -6.32 0.53
CA VAL A 33 -0.01 -5.28 1.59
C VAL A 33 1.21 -4.39 1.49
N GLN A 34 2.42 -4.97 1.36
CA GLN A 34 3.67 -4.23 1.21
C GLN A 34 3.67 -3.38 -0.06
N THR A 35 3.09 -3.90 -1.14
CA THR A 35 3.02 -3.17 -2.41
C THR A 35 2.05 -1.99 -2.33
N CYS A 36 0.88 -2.17 -1.69
CA CYS A 36 -0.03 -1.07 -1.42
C CYS A 36 0.62 0.01 -0.53
N LEU A 37 1.35 -0.41 0.52
CA LEU A 37 2.09 0.52 1.38
C LEU A 37 3.17 1.29 0.60
N ALA A 38 3.90 0.60 -0.29
CA ALA A 38 4.90 1.22 -1.16
C ALA A 38 4.29 2.29 -2.09
N MET A 39 3.14 1.99 -2.69
CA MET A 39 2.40 2.95 -3.51
C MET A 39 1.96 4.16 -2.68
N ALA A 40 1.44 3.95 -1.47
CA ALA A 40 0.99 5.02 -0.58
C ALA A 40 2.15 5.95 -0.14
N LEU A 41 3.34 5.39 0.06
CA LEU A 41 4.57 6.11 0.42
C LEU A 41 5.27 6.76 -0.78
N GLY A 42 4.97 6.34 -2.01
CA GLY A 42 5.70 6.77 -3.21
C GLY A 42 7.12 6.21 -3.30
N VAL A 43 7.39 5.05 -2.71
CA VAL A 43 8.70 4.39 -2.70
C VAL A 43 8.68 3.07 -3.46
N PRO A 44 9.83 2.54 -3.94
CA PRO A 44 9.87 1.20 -4.54
C PRO A 44 9.42 0.10 -3.57
N VAL A 45 8.62 -0.85 -4.03
CA VAL A 45 8.15 -1.98 -3.22
C VAL A 45 9.29 -2.78 -2.57
N ALA A 46 10.44 -2.87 -3.23
CA ALA A 46 11.62 -3.56 -2.69
C ALA A 46 12.09 -2.95 -1.36
N GLN A 47 11.94 -1.65 -1.15
CA GLN A 47 12.30 -1.00 0.12
C GLN A 47 11.35 -1.38 1.25
N VAL A 48 10.05 -1.48 0.95
CA VAL A 48 9.03 -1.90 1.91
C VAL A 48 9.20 -3.38 2.27
N VAL A 49 9.46 -4.22 1.27
CA VAL A 49 9.74 -5.65 1.48
C VAL A 49 11.04 -5.84 2.30
N ALA A 50 12.08 -5.05 2.04
CA ALA A 50 13.30 -5.11 2.85
C ALA A 50 13.06 -4.78 4.32
N ARG A 51 12.11 -3.89 4.63
CA ARG A 51 11.78 -3.50 6.02
C ARG A 51 10.81 -4.46 6.71
N TYR A 52 9.75 -4.87 6.04
CA TYR A 52 8.64 -5.63 6.64
C TYR A 52 8.63 -7.12 6.27
N GLY A 53 9.58 -7.54 5.42
CA GLY A 53 9.69 -8.92 4.92
C GLY A 53 8.81 -9.20 3.69
N ASP A 54 8.99 -10.40 3.15
CA ASP A 54 8.36 -10.88 1.92
C ASP A 54 7.18 -11.85 2.18
N LYS A 55 6.73 -11.94 3.45
CA LYS A 55 5.59 -12.75 3.88
C LYS A 55 4.32 -11.92 3.93
N ALA A 56 3.17 -12.60 3.90
CA ALA A 56 1.88 -11.94 4.05
C ALA A 56 1.80 -11.14 5.35
N LEU A 57 1.39 -9.88 5.26
CA LEU A 57 1.05 -9.05 6.39
C LEU A 57 -0.48 -9.05 6.57
N ASN A 58 -0.93 -9.09 7.82
CA ASN A 58 -2.34 -8.93 8.15
C ASN A 58 -2.71 -7.44 8.34
N GLN A 59 -3.99 -7.15 8.53
CA GLN A 59 -4.49 -5.78 8.68
C GLN A 59 -3.93 -5.05 9.92
N ILE A 60 -3.64 -5.78 10.99
CA ILE A 60 -3.03 -5.19 12.20
C ILE A 60 -1.60 -4.77 11.90
N ALA A 61 -0.82 -5.62 11.22
CA ALA A 61 0.54 -5.30 10.80
C ALA A 61 0.56 -4.12 9.80
N LEU A 62 -0.40 -4.07 8.87
CA LEU A 62 -0.57 -2.90 7.98
C LEU A 62 -0.82 -1.63 8.79
N TRP A 63 -1.74 -1.67 9.76
CA TRP A 63 -2.03 -0.50 10.59
C TRP A 63 -0.79 0.00 11.34
N HIS A 64 -0.02 -0.90 11.94
CA HIS A 64 1.25 -0.53 12.60
C HIS A 64 2.25 0.06 11.61
N ALA A 65 2.42 -0.55 10.43
CA ALA A 65 3.32 -0.04 9.40
C ALA A 65 2.92 1.36 8.90
N ILE A 66 1.63 1.64 8.73
CA ILE A 66 1.09 2.95 8.40
C ILE A 66 1.49 3.99 9.46
N GLN A 67 1.32 3.65 10.75
CA GLN A 67 1.69 4.54 11.85
C GLN A 67 3.20 4.76 11.91
N GLU A 68 3.99 3.71 11.78
CA GLU A 68 5.46 3.77 11.76
C GLU A 68 6.00 4.63 10.63
N CYS A 69 5.36 4.61 9.47
CA CYS A 69 5.75 5.42 8.31
C CYS A 69 5.24 6.88 8.37
N GLY A 70 4.52 7.25 9.42
CA GLY A 70 3.99 8.60 9.57
C GLY A 70 2.90 8.97 8.56
N ILE A 71 2.25 7.97 7.94
CA ILE A 71 1.11 8.22 7.07
C ILE A 71 -0.06 8.70 7.92
N VAL A 72 -0.62 9.85 7.57
CA VAL A 72 -1.85 10.33 8.21
C VAL A 72 -3.01 9.46 7.75
N ALA A 73 -3.61 8.70 8.67
CA ALA A 73 -4.63 7.71 8.37
C ALA A 73 -5.68 7.60 9.48
N ASN A 74 -6.89 7.18 9.10
CA ASN A 74 -7.96 6.80 10.01
C ASN A 74 -8.47 5.40 9.67
N ALA A 75 -8.46 4.50 10.65
CA ALA A 75 -9.11 3.22 10.53
C ALA A 75 -10.59 3.34 10.92
N PHE A 76 -11.45 2.79 10.08
CA PHE A 76 -12.89 2.76 10.35
C PHE A 76 -13.30 1.36 10.80
N VAL A 77 -14.11 1.31 11.87
CA VAL A 77 -14.81 0.09 12.29
C VAL A 77 -16.05 -0.06 11.42
N TYR A 78 -16.25 -1.23 10.86
CA TYR A 78 -17.32 -1.57 9.90
C TYR A 78 -18.74 -1.30 10.46
N PRO A 79 -19.71 -0.82 9.66
CA PRO A 79 -19.57 -0.27 8.30
C PRO A 79 -19.17 1.21 8.34
N PRO A 80 -18.07 1.58 7.70
CA PRO A 80 -17.63 2.97 7.69
C PRO A 80 -18.40 3.78 6.65
N PRO A 81 -18.56 5.10 6.86
CA PRO A 81 -18.83 5.99 5.76
C PRO A 81 -17.61 6.00 4.83
N VAL A 82 -17.81 5.81 3.53
CA VAL A 82 -16.73 5.98 2.56
C VAL A 82 -16.50 7.49 2.40
N CYS A 83 -15.34 7.94 2.85
CA CYS A 83 -14.91 9.32 2.71
C CYS A 83 -14.23 9.54 1.36
N ARG A 84 -14.29 10.78 0.82
CA ARG A 84 -13.50 11.16 -0.35
C ARG A 84 -12.00 10.96 -0.08
N GLY A 85 -11.25 10.42 -1.04
CA GLY A 85 -9.81 10.21 -0.97
C GLY A 85 -9.37 8.76 -1.07
N TRP A 86 -8.13 8.50 -0.68
CA TRP A 86 -7.51 7.18 -0.77
C TRP A 86 -7.83 6.28 0.42
N HIS A 87 -7.94 4.98 0.14
CA HIS A 87 -8.24 3.96 1.12
C HIS A 87 -7.43 2.70 0.87
N PHE A 88 -6.90 2.09 1.92
CA PHE A 88 -6.54 0.68 1.90
C PHE A 88 -7.81 -0.14 2.12
N ILE A 89 -8.10 -1.06 1.22
CA ILE A 89 -9.24 -1.97 1.33
C ILE A 89 -8.78 -3.41 1.15
N ALA A 90 -9.40 -4.35 1.85
CA ALA A 90 -9.24 -5.77 1.62
C ALA A 90 -10.45 -6.31 0.87
N ALA A 91 -10.21 -7.09 -0.17
CA ALA A 91 -11.23 -7.74 -0.99
C ALA A 91 -10.91 -9.23 -1.15
N PRO A 92 -11.89 -10.10 -1.51
CA PRO A 92 -11.60 -11.49 -1.80
C PRO A 92 -10.54 -11.62 -2.89
N SER A 93 -9.55 -12.49 -2.72
CA SER A 93 -8.53 -12.70 -3.76
C SER A 93 -9.14 -13.33 -5.01
N LEU A 94 -8.88 -12.73 -6.18
CA LEU A 94 -9.29 -13.31 -7.47
C LEU A 94 -8.40 -14.48 -7.91
N ASN A 95 -7.27 -14.69 -7.22
CA ASN A 95 -6.24 -15.66 -7.59
C ASN A 95 -6.06 -16.78 -6.55
N MET A 96 -6.51 -16.58 -5.30
CA MET A 96 -6.36 -17.54 -4.21
C MET A 96 -7.69 -17.68 -3.46
N SER A 97 -8.35 -18.81 -3.63
CA SER A 97 -9.63 -19.08 -2.97
C SER A 97 -9.53 -19.01 -1.44
N GLY A 98 -10.47 -18.32 -0.80
CA GLY A 98 -10.53 -18.19 0.65
C GLY A 98 -9.50 -17.21 1.24
N SER A 99 -8.73 -16.53 0.40
CA SER A 99 -7.76 -15.51 0.81
C SER A 99 -8.27 -14.11 0.51
N GLU A 100 -7.69 -13.13 1.19
CA GLU A 100 -7.91 -11.72 0.95
C GLU A 100 -6.77 -11.12 0.12
N HIS A 101 -7.10 -10.07 -0.59
CA HIS A 101 -6.17 -9.29 -1.39
C HIS A 101 -6.25 -7.82 -1.02
N GLN A 102 -5.10 -7.20 -0.78
CA GLN A 102 -5.01 -5.79 -0.44
C GLN A 102 -5.01 -4.93 -1.71
N LEU A 103 -5.85 -3.92 -1.72
CA LEU A 103 -5.99 -2.95 -2.80
C LEU A 103 -5.87 -1.53 -2.26
N LEU A 104 -5.57 -0.58 -3.15
CA LEU A 104 -5.84 0.83 -2.90
C LEU A 104 -7.06 1.26 -3.71
N MET A 105 -7.97 1.96 -3.04
CA MET A 105 -9.18 2.54 -3.63
C MET A 105 -9.14 4.05 -3.45
N HIS A 106 -9.28 4.80 -4.53
CA HIS A 106 -9.63 6.22 -4.47
C HIS A 106 -11.12 6.37 -4.68
N TYR A 107 -11.76 7.10 -3.78
CA TYR A 107 -13.16 7.43 -3.86
C TYR A 107 -13.34 8.94 -4.05
N GLU A 108 -13.95 9.31 -5.17
CA GLU A 108 -14.26 10.70 -5.55
C GLU A 108 -15.67 10.73 -6.10
N PRO A 109 -16.70 10.91 -5.26
CA PRO A 109 -18.08 10.91 -5.71
C PRO A 109 -18.40 12.23 -6.43
N ASP A 110 -18.15 12.27 -7.72
CA ASP A 110 -18.58 13.39 -8.57
C ASP A 110 -19.67 12.96 -9.55
N ASP A 111 -20.73 13.71 -9.59
CA ASP A 111 -21.73 13.88 -10.66
C ASP A 111 -22.28 12.59 -11.33
N GLY A 112 -22.55 11.55 -10.55
CA GLY A 112 -23.30 10.37 -11.02
C GLY A 112 -22.43 9.23 -11.54
N SER A 113 -21.10 9.34 -11.56
CA SER A 113 -20.19 8.20 -11.65
C SER A 113 -20.02 7.54 -10.28
N GLN A 114 -19.66 6.26 -10.23
CA GLN A 114 -19.34 5.63 -8.95
C GLN A 114 -18.08 6.22 -8.31
N GLY A 115 -17.33 7.07 -9.01
CA GLY A 115 -16.18 7.81 -8.53
C GLY A 115 -15.07 6.93 -7.93
N ILE A 116 -15.00 5.67 -8.32
CA ILE A 116 -14.04 4.70 -7.77
C ILE A 116 -12.88 4.50 -8.74
N THR A 117 -11.66 4.53 -8.21
CA THR A 117 -10.46 4.09 -8.93
C THR A 117 -9.71 3.07 -8.08
N ILE A 118 -9.46 1.88 -8.64
CA ILE A 118 -8.73 0.80 -7.97
C ILE A 118 -7.30 0.74 -8.49
N LEU A 119 -6.33 0.60 -7.57
CA LEU A 119 -4.98 0.16 -7.85
C LEU A 119 -4.81 -1.24 -7.27
N ASP A 120 -4.70 -2.21 -8.18
CA ASP A 120 -4.47 -3.61 -7.84
C ASP A 120 -2.99 -3.93 -8.02
N PRO A 121 -2.28 -4.38 -6.97
CA PRO A 121 -0.87 -4.75 -7.06
C PRO A 121 -0.62 -6.10 -7.74
N ALA A 122 -1.65 -6.84 -8.17
CA ALA A 122 -1.48 -8.16 -8.77
C ALA A 122 -0.58 -8.10 -10.03
N GLY A 123 0.28 -9.12 -10.19
CA GLY A 123 1.25 -9.20 -11.26
C GLY A 123 0.66 -9.59 -12.62
N GLU A 124 1.51 -9.54 -13.65
CA GLU A 124 1.15 -10.01 -14.98
C GLU A 124 0.64 -11.46 -14.97
N GLY A 125 -0.36 -11.73 -15.80
CA GLY A 125 -0.97 -13.06 -15.92
C GLY A 125 -1.90 -13.44 -14.77
N LYS A 126 -2.11 -12.57 -13.78
CA LYS A 126 -3.08 -12.75 -12.70
C LYS A 126 -4.43 -12.10 -13.05
N ASN A 127 -5.49 -12.62 -12.42
CA ASN A 127 -6.77 -11.90 -12.43
C ASN A 127 -6.64 -10.66 -11.57
N VAL A 128 -7.12 -9.52 -12.07
CA VAL A 128 -7.02 -8.22 -11.42
C VAL A 128 -8.39 -7.60 -11.20
N TYR A 129 -8.49 -6.77 -10.19
CA TYR A 129 -9.62 -5.88 -10.03
C TYR A 129 -9.53 -4.76 -11.07
N GLN A 130 -10.67 -4.52 -11.75
CA GLN A 130 -10.73 -3.48 -12.77
C GLN A 130 -10.55 -2.11 -12.13
N ARG A 131 -9.87 -1.22 -12.86
CA ARG A 131 -9.53 0.11 -12.37
C ARG A 131 -10.76 0.95 -11.98
N ASP A 132 -11.89 0.76 -12.66
CA ASP A 132 -13.16 1.43 -12.38
C ASP A 132 -13.99 0.76 -11.28
N GLY A 133 -13.46 -0.30 -10.65
CA GLY A 133 -14.15 -1.05 -9.61
C GLY A 133 -15.30 -1.92 -10.11
N SER A 134 -15.53 -2.06 -11.43
CA SER A 134 -16.69 -2.74 -11.99
C SER A 134 -16.84 -4.21 -11.58
N ASN A 135 -15.73 -4.89 -11.25
CA ASN A 135 -15.73 -6.26 -10.75
C ASN A 135 -15.52 -6.38 -9.23
N LEU A 136 -15.48 -5.27 -8.49
CA LEU A 136 -15.36 -5.24 -7.03
C LEU A 136 -16.75 -5.43 -6.39
N LYS A 137 -17.07 -6.67 -6.02
CA LYS A 137 -18.39 -7.03 -5.48
C LYS A 137 -18.49 -6.83 -3.97
N SER A 138 -17.40 -7.00 -3.26
CA SER A 138 -17.33 -6.85 -1.81
C SER A 138 -15.91 -6.46 -1.37
N TRP A 139 -15.84 -5.74 -0.29
CA TRP A 139 -14.58 -5.34 0.36
C TRP A 139 -14.85 -5.05 1.84
N HIS A 140 -13.79 -5.05 2.64
CA HIS A 140 -13.82 -4.72 4.06
C HIS A 140 -12.49 -4.08 4.47
N SER A 141 -12.32 -3.79 5.75
CA SER A 141 -11.11 -3.18 6.29
C SER A 141 -10.75 -1.88 5.58
N LEU A 142 -11.51 -0.83 5.88
CA LEU A 142 -11.31 0.48 5.31
C LEU A 142 -10.36 1.30 6.18
N ILE A 143 -9.21 1.69 5.62
CA ILE A 143 -8.30 2.65 6.22
C ILE A 143 -8.15 3.81 5.25
N TRP A 144 -8.76 4.95 5.57
CA TRP A 144 -8.54 6.19 4.83
C TRP A 144 -7.14 6.73 5.10
N PHE A 145 -6.47 7.28 4.10
CA PHE A 145 -5.15 7.88 4.26
C PHE A 145 -4.89 9.04 3.29
N ASN A 146 -3.95 9.91 3.70
CA ASN A 146 -3.30 10.85 2.79
C ASN A 146 -2.01 10.20 2.25
N PRO A 147 -1.79 10.18 0.92
CA PRO A 147 -0.53 9.74 0.34
C PRO A 147 0.66 10.55 0.86
N GLY A 148 1.75 9.89 1.17
CA GLY A 148 2.97 10.47 1.71
C GLY A 148 3.46 9.71 2.94
N GLY A 149 4.34 10.30 3.70
CA GLY A 149 5.04 9.65 4.79
C GLY A 149 6.48 9.31 4.40
N SER A 150 7.19 8.58 5.25
CA SER A 150 8.58 8.18 5.02
C SER A 150 8.85 6.80 5.59
N LEU A 151 9.70 6.02 4.92
CA LEU A 151 10.28 4.82 5.49
C LEU A 151 11.39 5.14 6.48
N ASP A 152 11.93 6.34 6.41
CA ASP A 152 12.92 6.82 7.36
C ASP A 152 12.19 7.24 8.62
N TRP A 153 12.07 6.32 9.57
CA TRP A 153 11.67 6.68 10.92
C TRP A 153 12.69 7.69 11.46
N PRO A 154 12.25 8.85 11.95
CA PRO A 154 13.18 9.81 12.52
C PRO A 154 13.97 9.11 13.62
N ASN A 155 15.30 9.00 13.43
CA ASN A 155 16.24 8.54 14.45
C ASN A 155 16.20 9.38 15.75
N GLY A 156 15.28 10.34 15.85
CA GLY A 156 15.10 11.21 16.99
C GLY A 156 14.25 10.70 18.14
N MET A 157 13.56 9.54 17.99
CA MET A 157 12.81 8.98 19.12
C MET A 157 13.65 8.04 20.01
N ASP A 158 14.82 7.59 19.56
CA ASP A 158 15.73 6.78 20.37
C ASP A 158 16.57 7.63 21.34
N GLU A 159 16.75 8.92 21.04
CA GLU A 159 17.46 9.84 21.95
C GLU A 159 16.65 10.23 23.18
N GLY A 160 15.32 10.26 23.09
CA GLY A 160 14.45 10.55 24.24
C GLY A 160 14.37 9.44 25.28
N ARG A 161 14.65 8.18 24.90
CA ARG A 161 14.67 7.05 25.84
C ARG A 161 15.97 6.91 26.60
N ARG A 162 17.10 7.30 25.99
CA ARG A 162 18.42 7.20 26.65
C ARG A 162 18.66 8.26 27.73
N THR A 163 17.96 9.39 27.67
CA THR A 163 18.12 10.46 28.66
C THR A 163 17.29 10.26 29.94
N GLN A 164 16.26 9.40 29.95
CA GLN A 164 15.49 9.12 31.14
C GLN A 164 16.13 8.04 32.05
N ASP A 165 16.90 7.12 31.50
CA ASP A 165 17.60 6.10 32.31
C ASP A 165 18.87 6.62 32.99
N SER A 166 19.43 7.74 32.49
CA SER A 166 20.64 8.33 33.09
C SER A 166 20.35 9.30 34.26
N ALA A 167 19.12 9.74 34.44
CA ALA A 167 18.76 10.68 35.50
C ALA A 167 18.34 10.04 36.84
N ASN A 168 18.21 8.71 36.87
CA ASN A 168 17.69 8.01 38.04
C ASN A 168 18.77 7.26 38.84
N THR A 169 20.09 7.52 38.58
CA THR A 169 21.18 6.81 39.27
C THR A 169 22.04 7.69 40.18
N THR A 170 21.61 8.92 40.49
CA THR A 170 22.32 9.77 41.46
C THR A 170 21.38 10.29 42.52
N GLY A 171 21.24 9.55 43.60
CA GLY A 171 20.51 10.03 44.77
C GLY A 171 20.29 8.99 45.84
N HIS A 172 21.38 8.39 46.43
CA HIS A 172 21.39 7.91 47.80
C HIS A 172 22.85 7.81 48.27
N LEU A 173 23.27 8.80 49.02
CA LEU A 173 24.21 8.73 50.11
C LEU A 173 23.58 9.46 51.30
#